data_85c210be3256db01cc4cb68e07e51ce3
#
_entry.id   85c210be3256db01cc4cb68e07e51ce3
#
_cell.length_a   1.000
_cell.length_b   1.000
_cell.length_c   1.000
_cell.angle_alpha   90.00
_cell.angle_beta   90.00
_cell.angle_gamma   90.00
#
_symmetry.space_group_name_H-M   'P 1'
#
loop_
_entity.id
_entity.type
_entity.pdbx_description
1 polymer ?
#
loop_
_entity_poly.entity_id
_entity_poly.type
_entity_poly.pdbx_seq_one_letter_code
_entity_poly.pdbx_strand_id
1 'polypeptide(L)'
;MREFRRRIYPGPRTFLADLRALLARRGALRAAMRGEHLDPAFRERLMLVVTGVNECRYCSYVHAREALAAGVPPEQIEALAVGAFGESPVHEAPALLYAQHWAEASGRPHPEARRRVLEHYGDEQGERIEVVLRMIRMANLLGNTVDYLLYRISFGRWGGLDPSGS
;
A
#
# COMPACT_ATOMS: atom_id res chain seq x y z
N MET A 1 -26.97 1.13 11.67
CA MET A 1 -25.78 1.94 11.34
C MET A 1 -24.83 1.02 10.60
N ARG A 2 -24.45 1.34 9.36
CA ARG A 2 -23.51 0.49 8.58
C ARG A 2 -22.14 0.49 9.27
N GLU A 3 -21.50 -0.65 9.39
CA GLU A 3 -20.20 -0.79 10.03
C GLU A 3 -19.10 -0.23 9.12
N PHE A 4 -18.16 0.55 9.68
CA PHE A 4 -16.98 1.02 8.95
C PHE A 4 -15.92 -0.09 8.96
N ARG A 5 -15.68 -0.74 7.82
CA ARG A 5 -14.85 -1.96 7.72
C ARG A 5 -13.39 -1.72 7.34
N ARG A 6 -13.07 -0.52 6.81
CA ARG A 6 -11.71 -0.22 6.34
C ARG A 6 -10.72 -0.12 7.50
N ARG A 7 -9.47 -0.47 7.23
CA ARG A 7 -8.38 -0.40 8.22
C ARG A 7 -8.03 1.05 8.53
N ILE A 8 -8.02 1.41 9.80
CA ILE A 8 -7.68 2.74 10.32
C ILE A 8 -6.51 2.66 11.30
N TYR A 9 -5.93 3.79 11.66
CA TYR A 9 -5.00 3.83 12.77
C TYR A 9 -5.71 3.54 14.10
N PRO A 10 -5.18 2.60 14.91
CA PRO A 10 -5.76 2.30 16.22
C PRO A 10 -5.51 3.42 17.25
N GLY A 11 -4.61 4.35 16.95
CA GLY A 11 -4.31 5.49 17.80
C GLY A 11 -3.04 6.25 17.38
N PRO A 12 -2.81 7.44 17.96
CA PRO A 12 -1.72 8.34 17.57
C PRO A 12 -0.32 7.74 17.81
N ARG A 13 -0.16 6.86 18.81
CA ARG A 13 1.12 6.20 19.08
C ARG A 13 1.59 5.34 17.91
N THR A 14 0.67 4.60 17.29
CA THR A 14 0.98 3.76 16.12
C THR A 14 1.36 4.60 14.92
N PHE A 15 0.64 5.69 14.67
CA PHE A 15 0.99 6.65 13.63
C PHE A 15 2.39 7.24 13.84
N LEU A 16 2.70 7.70 15.06
CA LEU A 16 4.01 8.26 15.39
C LEU A 16 5.16 7.23 15.23
N ALA A 17 4.89 5.97 15.56
CA ALA A 17 5.86 4.89 15.35
C ALA A 17 6.13 4.65 13.86
N ASP A 18 5.09 4.60 13.02
CA ASP A 18 5.23 4.47 11.57
C ASP A 18 5.95 5.69 10.97
N LEU A 19 5.60 6.89 11.40
CA LEU A 19 6.26 8.13 10.95
C LEU A 19 7.76 8.15 11.30
N ARG A 20 8.13 7.79 12.53
CA ARG A 20 9.54 7.69 12.95
C ARG A 20 10.30 6.67 12.13
N ALA A 21 9.71 5.49 11.90
CA ALA A 21 10.32 4.44 11.09
C ALA A 21 10.54 4.88 9.63
N LEU A 22 9.61 5.65 9.07
CA LEU A 22 9.73 6.21 7.71
C LEU A 22 10.80 7.31 7.66
N LEU A 23 10.82 8.22 8.63
CA LEU A 23 11.82 9.29 8.71
C LEU A 23 13.23 8.74 8.90
N ALA A 24 13.40 7.67 9.68
CA ALA A 24 14.69 6.99 9.84
C ALA A 24 15.24 6.44 8.51
N ARG A 25 14.35 6.12 7.56
CA ARG A 25 14.68 5.59 6.22
C ARG A 25 14.44 6.60 5.10
N ARG A 26 14.41 7.90 5.40
CA ARG A 26 14.11 8.94 4.39
C ARG A 26 15.02 8.92 3.17
N GLY A 27 16.27 8.47 3.31
CA GLY A 27 17.20 8.28 2.20
C GLY A 27 16.73 7.21 1.22
N ALA A 28 16.42 6.01 1.73
CA ALA A 28 15.89 4.91 0.94
C ALA A 28 14.54 5.27 0.29
N LEU A 29 13.66 5.96 1.02
CA LEU A 29 12.39 6.45 0.46
C LEU A 29 12.62 7.41 -0.71
N ARG A 30 13.52 8.38 -0.54
CA ARG A 30 13.84 9.35 -1.59
C ARG A 30 14.42 8.66 -2.83
N ALA A 31 15.32 7.68 -2.64
CA ALA A 31 15.88 6.87 -3.71
C ALA A 31 14.79 6.07 -4.46
N ALA A 32 13.92 5.39 -3.73
CA ALA A 32 12.80 4.64 -4.30
C ALA A 32 11.84 5.55 -5.10
N MET A 33 11.54 6.75 -4.60
CA MET A 33 10.67 7.71 -5.29
C MET A 33 11.31 8.31 -6.56
N ARG A 34 12.65 8.30 -6.66
CA ARG A 34 13.39 8.68 -7.88
C ARG A 34 13.52 7.55 -8.90
N GLY A 35 13.07 6.35 -8.59
CA GLY A 35 13.22 5.18 -9.44
C GLY A 35 14.55 4.43 -9.29
N GLU A 36 15.36 4.77 -8.27
CA GLU A 36 16.63 4.07 -8.00
C GLU A 36 16.33 2.66 -7.46
N HIS A 37 16.76 1.62 -8.17
CA HIS A 37 16.51 0.18 -7.90
C HIS A 37 15.04 -0.24 -7.76
N LEU A 38 14.09 0.64 -8.10
CA LEU A 38 12.67 0.37 -8.07
C LEU A 38 11.99 1.28 -9.11
N ASP A 39 11.78 0.76 -10.31
CA ASP A 39 11.18 1.55 -11.39
C ASP A 39 9.75 2.01 -11.03
N PRO A 40 9.27 3.11 -11.65
CA PRO A 40 7.98 3.69 -11.31
C PRO A 40 6.81 2.70 -11.46
N ALA A 41 6.77 1.87 -12.49
CA ALA A 41 5.69 0.92 -12.71
C ALA A 41 5.66 -0.16 -11.62
N PHE A 42 6.82 -0.71 -11.26
CA PHE A 42 6.93 -1.69 -10.18
C PHE A 42 6.54 -1.07 -8.82
N ARG A 43 6.98 0.16 -8.54
CA ARG A 43 6.60 0.89 -7.34
C ARG A 43 5.08 1.07 -7.24
N GLU A 44 4.43 1.50 -8.32
CA GLU A 44 2.96 1.69 -8.32
C GLU A 44 2.23 0.35 -8.15
N ARG A 45 2.70 -0.74 -8.74
CA ARG A 45 2.14 -2.09 -8.51
C ARG A 45 2.18 -2.47 -7.03
N LEU A 46 3.31 -2.27 -6.36
CA LEU A 46 3.43 -2.50 -4.90
C LEU A 46 2.44 -1.65 -4.10
N MET A 47 2.30 -0.36 -4.46
CA MET A 47 1.38 0.55 -3.78
C MET A 47 -0.09 0.16 -3.99
N LEU A 48 -0.46 -0.29 -5.19
CA LEU A 48 -1.80 -0.78 -5.49
C LEU A 48 -2.17 -2.01 -4.67
N VAL A 49 -1.25 -2.98 -4.54
CA VAL A 49 -1.47 -4.18 -3.71
C VAL A 49 -1.75 -3.82 -2.26
N VAL A 50 -0.91 -2.98 -1.64
CA VAL A 50 -1.11 -2.54 -0.25
C VAL A 50 -2.41 -1.75 -0.09
N THR A 51 -2.74 -0.93 -1.09
CA THR A 51 -3.96 -0.11 -1.10
C THR A 51 -5.21 -0.98 -1.20
N GLY A 52 -5.19 -2.05 -2.01
CA GLY A 52 -6.26 -3.04 -2.08
C GLY A 52 -6.54 -3.69 -0.73
N VAL A 53 -5.49 -4.16 -0.03
CA VAL A 53 -5.62 -4.75 1.31
C VAL A 53 -6.19 -3.77 2.35
N ASN A 54 -5.85 -2.48 2.26
CA ASN A 54 -6.29 -1.46 3.20
C ASN A 54 -7.60 -0.75 2.79
N GLU A 55 -8.08 -0.99 1.58
CA GLU A 55 -9.33 -0.44 1.04
C GLU A 55 -9.41 1.11 1.08
N CYS A 56 -8.28 1.80 0.81
CA CYS A 56 -8.25 3.26 0.77
C CYS A 56 -8.73 3.79 -0.58
N ARG A 57 -9.97 4.28 -0.66
CA ARG A 57 -10.60 4.77 -1.91
C ARG A 57 -9.82 5.88 -2.60
N TYR A 58 -9.39 6.89 -1.84
CA TYR A 58 -8.61 7.99 -2.38
C TYR A 58 -7.26 7.51 -2.92
N CYS A 59 -6.57 6.66 -2.16
CA CYS A 59 -5.29 6.10 -2.57
C CYS A 59 -5.43 5.20 -3.81
N SER A 60 -6.51 4.40 -3.90
CA SER A 60 -6.80 3.59 -5.10
C SER A 60 -6.91 4.47 -6.34
N TYR A 61 -7.66 5.57 -6.27
CA TYR A 61 -7.81 6.50 -7.38
C TYR A 61 -6.47 7.14 -7.79
N VAL A 62 -5.71 7.64 -6.82
CA VAL A 62 -4.41 8.29 -7.08
C VAL A 62 -3.43 7.31 -7.70
N HIS A 63 -3.23 6.13 -7.07
CA HIS A 63 -2.24 5.17 -7.54
C HIS A 63 -2.65 4.44 -8.82
N ALA A 64 -3.95 4.29 -9.11
CA ALA A 64 -4.41 3.85 -10.43
C ALA A 64 -3.99 4.83 -11.54
N ARG A 65 -4.12 6.14 -11.31
CA ARG A 65 -3.67 7.15 -12.28
C ARG A 65 -2.15 7.17 -12.45
N GLU A 66 -1.40 7.12 -11.36
CA GLU A 66 0.07 7.08 -11.40
C GLU A 66 0.58 5.80 -12.08
N ALA A 67 -0.06 4.66 -11.83
CA ALA A 67 0.25 3.39 -12.49
C ALA A 67 0.00 3.46 -14.00
N LEU A 68 -1.14 4.01 -14.45
CA LEU A 68 -1.41 4.27 -15.86
C LEU A 68 -0.35 5.16 -16.50
N ALA A 69 0.03 6.24 -15.81
CA ALA A 69 1.09 7.16 -16.26
C ALA A 69 2.46 6.48 -16.34
N ALA A 70 2.71 5.49 -15.49
CA ALA A 70 3.91 4.64 -15.50
C ALA A 70 3.84 3.47 -16.52
N GLY A 71 2.75 3.36 -17.28
CA GLY A 71 2.58 2.35 -18.33
C GLY A 71 2.05 1.00 -17.84
N VAL A 72 1.47 0.93 -16.64
CA VAL A 72 0.79 -0.29 -16.17
C VAL A 72 -0.58 -0.41 -16.86
N PRO A 73 -0.90 -1.55 -17.51
CA PRO A 73 -2.18 -1.74 -18.18
C PRO A 73 -3.39 -1.64 -17.23
N PRO A 74 -4.54 -1.10 -17.68
CA PRO A 74 -5.74 -0.96 -16.84
C PRO A 74 -6.22 -2.27 -16.22
N GLU A 75 -6.25 -3.35 -17.00
CA GLU A 75 -6.64 -4.69 -16.54
C GLU A 75 -5.71 -5.22 -15.43
N GLN A 76 -4.43 -4.90 -15.50
CA GLN A 76 -3.47 -5.25 -14.45
C GLN A 76 -3.72 -4.45 -13.16
N ILE A 77 -4.09 -3.18 -13.27
CA ILE A 77 -4.41 -2.31 -12.12
C ILE A 77 -5.61 -2.89 -11.35
N GLU A 78 -6.66 -3.29 -12.07
CA GLU A 78 -7.85 -3.91 -11.48
C GLU A 78 -7.50 -5.25 -10.80
N ALA A 79 -6.70 -6.08 -11.46
CA ALA A 79 -6.24 -7.36 -10.91
C ALA A 79 -5.42 -7.18 -9.62
N LEU A 80 -4.49 -6.23 -9.59
CA LEU A 80 -3.66 -5.93 -8.41
C LEU A 80 -4.50 -5.48 -7.21
N ALA A 81 -5.55 -4.71 -7.45
CA ALA A 81 -6.43 -4.22 -6.40
C ALA A 81 -7.17 -5.34 -5.65
N VAL A 82 -7.38 -6.49 -6.30
CA VAL A 82 -8.02 -7.68 -5.71
C VAL A 82 -7.02 -8.81 -5.38
N GLY A 83 -5.72 -8.55 -5.46
CA GLY A 83 -4.69 -9.51 -5.12
C GLY A 83 -4.41 -10.57 -6.20
N ALA A 84 -4.75 -10.31 -7.46
CA ALA A 84 -4.44 -11.18 -8.59
C ALA A 84 -3.18 -10.66 -9.32
N PHE A 85 -2.11 -11.47 -9.36
CA PHE A 85 -0.78 -11.06 -9.86
C PHE A 85 -0.36 -11.71 -11.16
N GLY A 86 -1.22 -12.53 -11.78
CA GLY A 86 -0.90 -13.32 -12.99
C GLY A 86 -0.48 -12.50 -14.20
N GLU A 87 -0.98 -11.27 -14.32
CA GLU A 87 -0.64 -10.34 -15.40
C GLU A 87 0.62 -9.51 -15.12
N SER A 88 1.22 -9.65 -13.91
CA SER A 88 2.40 -8.88 -13.53
C SER A 88 3.68 -9.52 -14.04
N PRO A 89 4.77 -8.75 -14.25
CA PRO A 89 6.06 -9.31 -14.61
C PRO A 89 6.51 -10.39 -13.62
N VAL A 90 6.95 -11.55 -14.14
CA VAL A 90 7.29 -12.72 -13.32
C VAL A 90 8.33 -12.41 -12.24
N HIS A 91 9.30 -11.55 -12.55
CA HIS A 91 10.35 -11.15 -11.60
C HIS A 91 9.85 -10.22 -10.48
N GLU A 92 8.66 -9.64 -10.61
CA GLU A 92 8.04 -8.81 -9.56
C GLU A 92 7.11 -9.63 -8.64
N ALA A 93 6.64 -10.78 -9.08
CA ALA A 93 5.68 -11.61 -8.35
C ALA A 93 6.08 -11.89 -6.88
N PRO A 94 7.35 -12.21 -6.54
CA PRO A 94 7.75 -12.41 -5.14
C PRO A 94 7.53 -11.19 -4.27
N ALA A 95 7.78 -9.98 -4.79
CA ALA A 95 7.58 -8.74 -4.05
C ALA A 95 6.09 -8.36 -3.92
N LEU A 96 5.27 -8.64 -4.94
CA LEU A 96 3.82 -8.40 -4.89
C LEU A 96 3.14 -9.31 -3.87
N LEU A 97 3.49 -10.60 -3.86
CA LEU A 97 3.04 -11.55 -2.83
C LEU A 97 3.49 -11.13 -1.42
N TYR A 98 4.74 -10.66 -1.31
CA TYR A 98 5.24 -10.12 -0.05
C TYR A 98 4.50 -8.86 0.37
N ALA A 99 4.21 -7.94 -0.54
CA ALA A 99 3.48 -6.71 -0.27
C ALA A 99 2.07 -6.99 0.28
N GLN A 100 1.36 -7.96 -0.30
CA GLN A 100 0.07 -8.41 0.19
C GLN A 100 0.18 -8.97 1.61
N HIS A 101 1.06 -9.96 1.82
CA HIS A 101 1.30 -10.55 3.15
C HIS A 101 1.71 -9.48 4.18
N TRP A 102 2.61 -8.58 3.81
CA TRP A 102 3.08 -7.49 4.65
C TRP A 102 1.93 -6.56 5.08
N ALA A 103 1.04 -6.21 4.17
CA ALA A 103 -0.12 -5.38 4.45
C ALA A 103 -1.15 -6.13 5.32
N GLU A 104 -1.46 -7.39 5.00
CA GLU A 104 -2.35 -8.25 5.79
C GLU A 104 -1.86 -8.41 7.24
N ALA A 105 -0.55 -8.59 7.41
CA ALA A 105 0.13 -8.66 8.71
C ALA A 105 0.31 -7.28 9.41
N SER A 106 -0.31 -6.23 8.88
CA SER A 106 -0.24 -4.87 9.44
C SER A 106 1.19 -4.34 9.59
N GLY A 107 2.05 -4.62 8.61
CA GLY A 107 3.45 -4.18 8.57
C GLY A 107 4.39 -5.00 9.45
N ARG A 108 3.97 -6.17 9.89
CA ARG A 108 4.75 -7.14 10.68
C ARG A 108 4.80 -8.49 9.96
N PRO A 109 5.48 -8.57 8.81
CA PRO A 109 5.54 -9.81 8.04
C PRO A 109 6.26 -10.92 8.80
N HIS A 110 5.97 -12.15 8.43
CA HIS A 110 6.73 -13.29 8.95
C HIS A 110 8.22 -13.15 8.57
N PRO A 111 9.17 -13.39 9.50
CA PRO A 111 10.61 -13.22 9.24
C PRO A 111 11.10 -13.97 8.01
N GLU A 112 10.58 -15.17 7.76
CA GLU A 112 10.91 -16.01 6.61
C GLU A 112 10.48 -15.35 5.29
N ALA A 113 9.30 -14.72 5.23
CA ALA A 113 8.84 -14.01 4.03
C ALA A 113 9.76 -12.82 3.72
N ARG A 114 10.17 -12.07 4.76
CA ARG A 114 11.14 -10.99 4.63
C ARG A 114 12.49 -11.48 4.11
N ARG A 115 13.01 -12.57 4.67
CA ARG A 115 14.28 -13.16 4.25
C ARG A 115 14.27 -13.52 2.77
N ARG A 116 13.22 -14.18 2.28
CA ARG A 116 13.08 -14.56 0.86
C ARG A 116 13.10 -13.36 -0.08
N VAL A 117 12.48 -12.25 0.29
CA VAL A 117 12.52 -11.01 -0.51
C VAL A 117 13.93 -10.44 -0.56
N LEU A 118 14.65 -10.39 0.57
CA LEU A 118 16.02 -9.91 0.61
C LEU A 118 16.98 -10.83 -0.17
N GLU A 119 16.79 -12.14 -0.10
CA GLU A 119 17.57 -13.11 -0.91
C GLU A 119 17.32 -12.94 -2.41
N HIS A 120 16.08 -12.61 -2.81
CA HIS A 120 15.71 -12.47 -4.23
C HIS A 120 16.14 -11.13 -4.85
N TYR A 121 15.97 -10.02 -4.10
CA TYR A 121 16.20 -8.65 -4.61
C TYR A 121 17.49 -8.00 -4.11
N GLY A 122 18.15 -8.61 -3.11
CA GLY A 122 19.27 -8.00 -2.38
C GLY A 122 18.82 -6.95 -1.36
N ASP A 123 19.75 -6.55 -0.49
CA ASP A 123 19.45 -5.66 0.64
C ASP A 123 18.95 -4.28 0.21
N GLU A 124 19.58 -3.67 -0.80
CA GLU A 124 19.22 -2.32 -1.24
C GLU A 124 17.81 -2.25 -1.85
N GLN A 125 17.50 -3.14 -2.80
CA GLN A 125 16.17 -3.16 -3.44
C GLN A 125 15.11 -3.62 -2.44
N GLY A 126 15.43 -4.60 -1.58
CA GLY A 126 14.55 -5.06 -0.52
C GLY A 126 14.21 -3.95 0.48
N GLU A 127 15.18 -3.12 0.89
CA GLU A 127 14.92 -1.95 1.74
C GLU A 127 14.01 -0.93 1.04
N ARG A 128 14.21 -0.68 -0.26
CA ARG A 128 13.35 0.23 -1.04
C ARG A 128 11.93 -0.29 -1.16
N ILE A 129 11.77 -1.60 -1.38
CA ILE A 129 10.44 -2.24 -1.35
C ILE A 129 9.78 -1.98 0.01
N GLU A 130 10.41 -2.35 1.12
CA GLU A 130 9.81 -2.20 2.46
C GLU A 130 9.47 -0.75 2.83
N VAL A 131 10.30 0.22 2.45
CA VAL A 131 10.02 1.63 2.76
C VAL A 131 8.83 2.15 1.97
N VAL A 132 8.65 1.70 0.72
CA VAL A 132 7.47 2.02 -0.11
C VAL A 132 6.21 1.39 0.49
N LEU A 133 6.26 0.12 0.88
CA LEU A 133 5.12 -0.54 1.55
C LEU A 133 4.70 0.20 2.83
N ARG A 134 5.68 0.65 3.62
CA ARG A 134 5.42 1.42 4.85
C ARG A 134 4.80 2.78 4.55
N MET A 135 5.32 3.49 3.55
CA MET A 135 4.82 4.79 3.14
C MET A 135 3.36 4.71 2.68
N ILE A 136 3.07 3.81 1.76
CA ILE A 136 1.71 3.69 1.22
C ILE A 136 0.72 3.20 2.29
N ARG A 137 1.11 2.25 3.15
CA ARG A 137 0.27 1.84 4.28
C ARG A 137 -0.06 3.03 5.19
N MET A 138 0.94 3.86 5.52
CA MET A 138 0.72 5.05 6.35
C MET A 138 -0.28 6.00 5.70
N ALA A 139 -0.15 6.26 4.41
CA ALA A 139 -1.09 7.10 3.65
C ALA A 139 -2.50 6.48 3.62
N ASN A 140 -2.62 5.19 3.37
CA ASN A 140 -3.90 4.47 3.37
C ASN A 140 -4.62 4.57 4.73
N LEU A 141 -3.92 4.25 5.82
CA LEU A 141 -4.50 4.28 7.16
C LEU A 141 -4.88 5.71 7.59
N LEU A 142 -4.08 6.71 7.21
CA LEU A 142 -4.39 8.12 7.48
C LEU A 142 -5.66 8.54 6.71
N GLY A 143 -5.75 8.27 5.41
CA GLY A 143 -6.92 8.55 4.60
C GLY A 143 -8.19 7.88 5.14
N ASN A 144 -8.09 6.59 5.47
CA ASN A 144 -9.20 5.85 6.07
C ASN A 144 -9.58 6.37 7.46
N THR A 145 -8.61 6.86 8.25
CA THR A 145 -8.89 7.47 9.57
C THR A 145 -9.66 8.77 9.41
N VAL A 146 -9.30 9.59 8.43
CA VAL A 146 -10.06 10.81 8.10
C VAL A 146 -11.49 10.45 7.67
N ASP A 147 -11.64 9.49 6.75
CA ASP A 147 -12.96 9.00 6.33
C ASP A 147 -13.78 8.48 7.51
N TYR A 148 -13.15 7.76 8.45
CA TYR A 148 -13.82 7.27 9.66
C TYR A 148 -14.29 8.41 10.56
N LEU A 149 -13.48 9.46 10.75
CA LEU A 149 -13.88 10.63 11.52
C LEU A 149 -15.06 11.35 10.89
N LEU A 150 -15.04 11.53 9.56
CA LEU A 150 -16.16 12.11 8.81
C LEU A 150 -17.42 11.25 8.94
N TYR A 151 -17.28 9.92 8.85
CA TYR A 151 -18.38 8.99 9.05
C TYR A 151 -19.00 9.12 10.46
N ARG A 152 -18.16 9.23 11.49
CA ARG A 152 -18.62 9.38 12.88
C ARG A 152 -19.33 10.72 13.11
N ILE A 153 -18.75 11.83 12.65
CA ILE A 153 -19.31 13.19 12.85
C ILE A 153 -20.62 13.34 12.07
N SER A 154 -20.73 12.74 10.89
CA SER A 154 -21.91 12.85 10.02
C SER A 154 -22.99 11.79 10.28
N PHE A 155 -22.84 10.98 11.33
CA PHE A 155 -23.76 9.86 11.63
C PHE A 155 -23.91 8.88 10.45
N GLY A 156 -22.81 8.60 9.76
CA GLY A 156 -22.76 7.65 8.65
C GLY A 156 -23.10 8.22 7.27
N ARG A 157 -23.27 9.53 7.14
CA ARG A 157 -23.59 10.17 5.85
C ARG A 157 -22.35 10.37 4.97
N TRP A 158 -21.20 10.68 5.56
CA TRP A 158 -19.93 10.94 4.87
C TRP A 158 -18.88 9.88 5.24
N GLY A 159 -17.89 9.68 4.40
CA GLY A 159 -16.77 8.77 4.67
C GLY A 159 -17.10 7.27 4.61
N GLY A 160 -18.37 6.89 4.49
CA GLY A 160 -18.81 5.50 4.34
C GLY A 160 -18.51 4.91 2.95
N LEU A 161 -18.88 3.64 2.74
CA LEU A 161 -18.89 3.06 1.40
C LEU A 161 -19.99 3.74 0.57
N ASP A 162 -19.68 4.10 -0.67
CA ASP A 162 -20.70 4.58 -1.61
C ASP A 162 -21.79 3.50 -1.78
N PRO A 163 -23.08 3.90 -1.78
CA PRO A 163 -24.18 2.96 -2.03
C PRO A 163 -24.15 2.37 -3.45
N SER A 164 -23.37 2.94 -4.35
CA SER A 164 -23.24 2.56 -5.77
C SER A 164 -22.05 1.68 -6.09
N GLY A 165 -21.32 1.18 -5.09
CA GLY A 165 -20.27 0.19 -5.26
C GLY A 165 -20.84 -1.20 -5.41
N SER A 166 -21.54 -1.45 -6.51
CA SER A 166 -21.84 -2.77 -7.07
C SER A 166 -20.87 -3.03 -8.21
#